data_68bb3e2ebaaa61c2572bdaa4295ee13e
#
_entry.id   68bb3e2ebaaa61c2572bdaa4295ee13e
#
_cell.length_a   1.000
_cell.length_b   1.000
_cell.length_c   1.000
_cell.angle_alpha   90.00
_cell.angle_beta   90.00
_cell.angle_gamma   90.00
#
_symmetry.space_group_name_H-M   'P 1'
#
loop_
_entity.id
_entity.type
_entity.pdbx_description
1 polymer ?
#
loop_
_entity_poly.entity_id
_entity_poly.type
_entity_poly.pdbx_seq_one_letter_code
_entity_poly.pdbx_strand_id
1 'polypeptide(L)'
;MMQKPQQSLPIIPWMGGKRRLAKHLLPMFPEHSCYIELFAGGAALFFLRQMPAKVEVLNDINGQLINLYRVVQHHFDEFVRQFEWVLTSREIFARLQSTPPDCMTDIQRAARFFYLQHNAFGGKTVHQHFGTAATSKAWDASQIEVKLKAAKDRLKGVYIESEPWEHCLKRYDREHTFFYADPPYWQTAGYDSAFDWSQYELLAKAMTESKGKVMLSINDHPDIRASFKDFRITQLELAYTVGRDKTGKTRGDLVICKKNKSDVSVAFLIFYYPIYSAKAVATFKTCRVQKLMQQCAKGGGLQMLIF
;
A
#
# COMPACT_ATOMS: atom_id res chain seq x y z
N MET A 1 -8.68 6.49 -29.24
CA MET A 1 -7.91 5.27 -28.89
C MET A 1 -7.46 5.42 -27.42
N MET A 2 -8.02 4.63 -26.51
CA MET A 2 -7.49 4.57 -25.14
C MET A 2 -6.11 3.92 -25.20
N GLN A 3 -5.06 4.69 -24.88
CA GLN A 3 -3.73 4.13 -24.70
C GLN A 3 -3.80 3.09 -23.57
N LYS A 4 -3.31 1.87 -23.85
CA LYS A 4 -3.12 0.88 -22.77
C LYS A 4 -2.24 1.51 -21.69
N PRO A 5 -2.68 1.55 -20.43
CA PRO A 5 -1.85 2.11 -19.36
C PRO A 5 -0.55 1.32 -19.31
N GLN A 6 0.55 2.02 -19.46
CA GLN A 6 1.87 1.43 -19.42
C GLN A 6 2.18 1.11 -17.95
N GLN A 7 2.26 -0.17 -17.63
CA GLN A 7 2.67 -0.63 -16.31
C GLN A 7 4.08 -0.07 -16.01
N SER A 8 4.24 0.62 -14.90
CA SER A 8 5.52 1.15 -14.45
C SER A 8 6.00 0.43 -13.19
N LEU A 9 7.29 0.52 -12.92
CA LEU A 9 7.85 0.02 -11.67
C LEU A 9 7.96 1.15 -10.66
N PRO A 10 7.93 0.83 -9.35
CA PRO A 10 8.30 1.79 -8.31
C PRO A 10 9.65 2.43 -8.61
N ILE A 11 9.75 3.74 -8.37
CA ILE A 11 10.95 4.52 -8.72
C ILE A 11 12.12 4.29 -7.78
N ILE A 12 11.86 3.82 -6.57
CA ILE A 12 12.89 3.52 -5.56
C ILE A 12 12.64 2.17 -4.90
N PRO A 13 13.67 1.46 -4.44
CA PRO A 13 13.51 0.37 -3.50
C PRO A 13 13.00 0.92 -2.17
N TRP A 14 12.04 0.23 -1.55
CA TRP A 14 11.44 0.64 -0.29
C TRP A 14 11.31 -0.55 0.65
N MET A 15 11.73 -0.38 1.90
CA MET A 15 11.59 -1.43 2.91
C MET A 15 10.09 -1.65 3.19
N GLY A 16 9.67 -2.92 3.24
CA GLY A 16 8.24 -3.24 3.40
C GLY A 16 7.39 -3.03 2.13
N GLY A 17 7.99 -2.58 1.02
CA GLY A 17 7.27 -2.30 -0.23
C GLY A 17 6.48 -3.50 -0.76
N LYS A 18 5.24 -3.27 -1.14
CA LYS A 18 4.22 -4.30 -1.49
C LYS A 18 4.36 -4.91 -2.89
N ARG A 19 5.52 -4.72 -3.55
CA ARG A 19 5.74 -5.24 -4.91
C ARG A 19 5.48 -6.75 -5.03
N ARG A 20 5.92 -7.54 -4.02
CA ARG A 20 5.72 -9.00 -4.01
C ARG A 20 4.28 -9.39 -3.73
N LEU A 21 3.58 -8.57 -2.94
CA LEU A 21 2.17 -8.77 -2.58
C LEU A 21 1.19 -8.25 -3.63
N ALA A 22 1.64 -7.42 -4.57
CA ALA A 22 0.78 -6.74 -5.53
C ALA A 22 -0.15 -7.71 -6.29
N LYS A 23 0.35 -8.88 -6.69
CA LYS A 23 -0.45 -9.92 -7.38
C LYS A 23 -1.61 -10.45 -6.54
N HIS A 24 -1.51 -10.37 -5.21
CA HIS A 24 -2.57 -10.79 -4.29
C HIS A 24 -3.46 -9.63 -3.86
N LEU A 25 -2.89 -8.43 -3.69
CA LEU A 25 -3.61 -7.26 -3.20
C LEU A 25 -4.45 -6.58 -4.27
N LEU A 26 -3.91 -6.41 -5.48
CA LEU A 26 -4.62 -5.69 -6.56
C LEU A 26 -5.98 -6.31 -6.93
N PRO A 27 -6.14 -7.67 -7.00
CA PRO A 27 -7.45 -8.27 -7.24
C PRO A 27 -8.47 -8.07 -6.12
N MET A 28 -8.03 -7.71 -4.91
CA MET A 28 -8.89 -7.45 -3.76
C MET A 28 -9.40 -6.00 -3.70
N PHE A 29 -8.92 -5.13 -4.58
CA PHE A 29 -9.32 -3.73 -4.60
C PHE A 29 -10.81 -3.64 -4.95
N PRO A 30 -11.60 -2.90 -4.15
CA PRO A 30 -13.01 -2.67 -4.45
C PRO A 30 -13.16 -1.72 -5.64
N GLU A 31 -14.34 -1.69 -6.23
CA GLU A 31 -14.68 -0.69 -7.24
C GLU A 31 -14.59 0.73 -6.65
N HIS A 32 -13.93 1.65 -7.36
CA HIS A 32 -13.68 3.02 -6.93
C HIS A 32 -13.39 3.93 -8.14
N SER A 33 -13.61 5.21 -7.97
CA SER A 33 -13.22 6.24 -8.95
C SER A 33 -12.15 7.20 -8.41
N CYS A 34 -11.90 7.16 -7.09
CA CYS A 34 -10.82 7.88 -6.43
C CYS A 34 -9.97 6.88 -5.64
N TYR A 35 -8.64 6.89 -5.87
CA TYR A 35 -7.68 5.99 -5.22
C TYR A 35 -6.65 6.78 -4.43
N ILE A 36 -6.41 6.40 -3.18
CA ILE A 36 -5.49 7.11 -2.30
C ILE A 36 -4.60 6.13 -1.56
N GLU A 37 -3.29 6.33 -1.64
CA GLU A 37 -2.32 5.70 -0.74
C GLU A 37 -2.01 6.65 0.41
N LEU A 38 -2.45 6.31 1.64
CA LEU A 38 -2.29 7.15 2.83
C LEU A 38 -0.85 7.16 3.35
N PHE A 39 -0.10 6.08 3.09
CA PHE A 39 1.31 5.86 3.40
C PHE A 39 1.98 5.36 2.13
N ALA A 40 2.27 6.27 1.20
CA ALA A 40 2.67 5.88 -0.14
C ALA A 40 3.98 5.08 -0.17
N GLY A 41 4.98 5.46 0.65
CA GLY A 41 6.28 4.83 0.61
C GLY A 41 6.80 4.72 -0.83
N GLY A 42 7.20 3.51 -1.26
CA GLY A 42 7.59 3.26 -2.64
C GLY A 42 6.43 3.19 -3.64
N ALA A 43 5.19 3.43 -3.23
CA ALA A 43 3.96 3.43 -4.02
C ALA A 43 3.82 2.22 -4.96
N ALA A 44 4.16 1.03 -4.46
CA ALA A 44 4.28 -0.16 -5.31
C ALA A 44 2.95 -0.55 -5.96
N LEU A 45 1.82 -0.44 -5.25
CA LEU A 45 0.52 -0.80 -5.79
C LEU A 45 0.04 0.24 -6.80
N PHE A 46 0.26 1.53 -6.54
CA PHE A 46 -0.02 2.59 -7.48
C PHE A 46 0.70 2.37 -8.83
N PHE A 47 2.02 2.12 -8.82
CA PHE A 47 2.80 1.95 -10.04
C PHE A 47 2.48 0.65 -10.78
N LEU A 48 2.18 -0.43 -10.07
CA LEU A 48 1.90 -1.75 -10.66
C LEU A 48 0.46 -1.91 -11.13
N ARG A 49 -0.44 -1.02 -10.72
CA ARG A 49 -1.84 -1.07 -11.09
C ARG A 49 -2.02 -0.71 -12.57
N GLN A 50 -2.69 -1.58 -13.33
CA GLN A 50 -2.89 -1.41 -14.77
C GLN A 50 -4.00 -0.40 -15.11
N MET A 51 -5.03 -0.31 -14.27
CA MET A 51 -6.17 0.58 -14.48
C MET A 51 -6.13 1.73 -13.48
N PRO A 52 -5.71 2.95 -13.91
CA PRO A 52 -5.72 4.12 -13.03
C PRO A 52 -7.16 4.51 -12.65
N ALA A 53 -7.34 5.07 -11.46
CA ALA A 53 -8.60 5.71 -11.09
C ALA A 53 -8.72 7.08 -11.77
N LYS A 54 -9.95 7.62 -11.79
CA LYS A 54 -10.19 8.98 -12.32
C LYS A 54 -9.43 10.05 -11.53
N VAL A 55 -9.30 9.84 -10.22
CA VAL A 55 -8.51 10.68 -9.30
C VAL A 55 -7.59 9.77 -8.52
N GLU A 56 -6.31 10.14 -8.41
CA GLU A 56 -5.31 9.41 -7.65
C GLU A 56 -4.51 10.35 -6.77
N VAL A 57 -4.24 9.92 -5.54
CA VAL A 57 -3.49 10.69 -4.55
C VAL A 57 -2.44 9.80 -3.91
N LEU A 58 -1.20 10.29 -3.86
CA LEU A 58 -0.11 9.70 -3.09
C LEU A 58 0.19 10.62 -1.91
N ASN A 59 0.02 10.14 -0.70
CA ASN A 59 0.33 10.86 0.52
C ASN A 59 1.40 10.13 1.32
N ASP A 60 2.34 10.87 1.87
CA ASP A 60 3.31 10.37 2.83
C ASP A 60 3.81 11.51 3.72
N ILE A 61 4.09 11.20 4.98
CA ILE A 61 4.66 12.18 5.91
C ILE A 61 6.15 12.46 5.62
N ASN A 62 6.82 11.57 4.89
CA ASN A 62 8.22 11.72 4.53
C ASN A 62 8.39 12.77 3.43
N GLY A 63 8.70 14.00 3.81
CA GLY A 63 8.87 15.12 2.88
C GLY A 63 9.96 14.93 1.83
N GLN A 64 11.01 14.12 2.08
CA GLN A 64 12.04 13.83 1.08
C GLN A 64 11.51 12.90 -0.02
N LEU A 65 10.70 11.92 0.36
CA LEU A 65 10.00 11.04 -0.58
C LEU A 65 9.02 11.82 -1.45
N ILE A 66 8.20 12.65 -0.81
CA ILE A 66 7.21 13.48 -1.51
C ILE A 66 7.90 14.48 -2.45
N ASN A 67 9.01 15.07 -2.02
CA ASN A 67 9.82 15.92 -2.90
C ASN A 67 10.32 15.12 -4.13
N LEU A 68 10.79 13.89 -3.95
CA LEU A 68 11.19 13.04 -5.07
C LEU A 68 10.06 12.83 -6.08
N TYR A 69 8.85 12.49 -5.61
CA TYR A 69 7.69 12.30 -6.50
C TYR A 69 7.34 13.58 -7.28
N ARG A 70 7.31 14.74 -6.61
CA ARG A 70 7.04 16.04 -7.24
C ARG A 70 8.11 16.39 -8.29
N VAL A 71 9.38 16.16 -7.99
CA VAL A 71 10.48 16.45 -8.91
C VAL A 71 10.43 15.51 -10.12
N VAL A 72 10.17 14.22 -9.95
CA VAL A 72 10.01 13.27 -11.07
C VAL A 72 8.78 13.65 -11.92
N GLN A 73 7.71 14.12 -11.30
CA GLN A 73 6.50 14.54 -12.00
C GLN A 73 6.72 15.82 -12.85
N HIS A 74 7.39 16.83 -12.31
CA HIS A 74 7.44 18.18 -12.90
C HIS A 74 8.81 18.62 -13.43
N HIS A 75 9.90 18.06 -12.90
CA HIS A 75 11.28 18.48 -13.21
C HIS A 75 12.14 17.29 -13.66
N PHE A 76 11.54 16.39 -14.43
CA PHE A 76 12.14 15.11 -14.78
C PHE A 76 13.50 15.23 -15.47
N ASP A 77 13.61 16.11 -16.47
CA ASP A 77 14.82 16.23 -17.29
C ASP A 77 15.98 16.78 -16.44
N GLU A 78 15.70 17.78 -15.60
CA GLU A 78 16.69 18.32 -14.66
C GLU A 78 17.08 17.30 -13.57
N PHE A 79 16.13 16.46 -13.16
CA PHE A 79 16.40 15.37 -12.25
C PHE A 79 17.35 14.33 -12.88
N VAL A 80 17.12 13.93 -14.12
CA VAL A 80 17.96 12.97 -14.85
C VAL A 80 19.37 13.53 -15.02
N ARG A 81 19.53 14.82 -15.34
CA ARG A 81 20.84 15.48 -15.47
C ARG A 81 21.71 15.40 -14.21
N GLN A 82 21.11 15.31 -13.01
CA GLN A 82 21.87 15.15 -11.77
C GLN A 82 22.71 13.85 -11.74
N PHE A 83 22.41 12.90 -12.62
CA PHE A 83 23.05 11.59 -12.65
C PHE A 83 23.99 11.38 -13.86
N GLU A 84 24.13 12.36 -14.73
CA GLU A 84 24.92 12.25 -15.95
C GLU A 84 26.37 11.82 -15.66
N TRP A 85 26.93 12.33 -14.56
CA TRP A 85 28.33 12.07 -14.17
C TRP A 85 28.45 11.39 -12.81
N VAL A 86 27.37 10.81 -12.30
CA VAL A 86 27.35 10.20 -10.98
C VAL A 86 27.94 8.79 -11.01
N LEU A 87 28.91 8.56 -10.13
CA LEU A 87 29.50 7.24 -9.91
C LEU A 87 28.85 6.54 -8.73
N THR A 88 28.68 5.23 -8.82
CA THR A 88 28.32 4.40 -7.68
C THR A 88 29.55 4.24 -6.78
N SER A 89 29.62 5.04 -5.72
CA SER A 89 30.78 5.15 -4.84
C SER A 89 30.35 5.23 -3.37
N ARG A 90 31.08 4.52 -2.51
CA ARG A 90 30.92 4.61 -1.06
C ARG A 90 31.23 6.02 -0.53
N GLU A 91 32.23 6.65 -1.10
CA GLU A 91 32.63 8.02 -0.74
C GLU A 91 31.52 9.02 -1.06
N ILE A 92 30.97 8.94 -2.30
CA ILE A 92 29.83 9.79 -2.70
C ILE A 92 28.62 9.53 -1.80
N PHE A 93 28.34 8.25 -1.47
CA PHE A 93 27.26 7.88 -0.56
C PHE A 93 27.44 8.55 0.82
N ALA A 94 28.62 8.41 1.42
CA ALA A 94 28.93 9.00 2.72
C ALA A 94 28.83 10.54 2.69
N ARG A 95 29.34 11.18 1.64
CA ARG A 95 29.24 12.63 1.46
C ARG A 95 27.78 13.07 1.33
N LEU A 96 26.99 12.42 0.48
CA LEU A 96 25.57 12.75 0.33
C LEU A 96 24.78 12.48 1.61
N GLN A 97 25.12 11.44 2.38
CA GLN A 97 24.50 11.15 3.65
C GLN A 97 24.76 12.27 4.70
N SER A 98 25.99 12.76 4.75
CA SER A 98 26.38 13.83 5.69
C SER A 98 25.92 15.24 5.27
N THR A 99 25.56 15.44 4.01
CA THR A 99 25.13 16.76 3.51
C THR A 99 23.68 17.04 3.97
N PRO A 100 23.44 18.16 4.70
CA PRO A 100 22.10 18.54 5.12
C PRO A 100 21.19 18.81 3.91
N PRO A 101 19.99 18.24 3.87
CA PRO A 101 19.03 18.45 2.76
C PRO A 101 18.65 19.93 2.58
N ASP A 102 18.61 20.70 3.64
CA ASP A 102 18.18 22.11 3.63
C ASP A 102 19.14 23.05 2.89
N CYS A 103 20.38 22.59 2.64
CA CYS A 103 21.37 23.32 1.83
C CYS A 103 21.21 23.06 0.32
N MET A 104 20.21 22.27 -0.09
CA MET A 104 20.04 21.83 -1.47
C MET A 104 18.74 22.35 -2.07
N THR A 105 18.72 22.56 -3.38
CA THR A 105 17.48 22.78 -4.14
C THR A 105 16.62 21.52 -4.12
N ASP A 106 15.33 21.65 -4.42
CA ASP A 106 14.40 20.50 -4.47
C ASP A 106 14.87 19.40 -5.41
N ILE A 107 15.44 19.77 -6.56
CA ILE A 107 15.98 18.81 -7.53
C ILE A 107 17.19 18.07 -6.95
N GLN A 108 18.11 18.78 -6.32
CA GLN A 108 19.30 18.19 -5.69
C GLN A 108 18.92 17.28 -4.51
N ARG A 109 17.94 17.70 -3.68
CA ARG A 109 17.41 16.88 -2.59
C ARG A 109 16.78 15.58 -3.11
N ALA A 110 15.99 15.68 -4.19
CA ALA A 110 15.40 14.51 -4.83
C ALA A 110 16.48 13.55 -5.37
N ALA A 111 17.50 14.08 -6.06
CA ALA A 111 18.61 13.29 -6.57
C ALA A 111 19.43 12.63 -5.44
N ARG A 112 19.70 13.37 -4.36
CA ARG A 112 20.35 12.83 -3.16
C ARG A 112 19.57 11.70 -2.57
N PHE A 113 18.25 11.89 -2.32
CA PHE A 113 17.38 10.87 -1.73
C PHE A 113 17.30 9.63 -2.60
N PHE A 114 17.14 9.81 -3.91
CA PHE A 114 17.12 8.72 -4.89
C PHE A 114 18.43 7.93 -4.89
N TYR A 115 19.58 8.62 -4.93
CA TYR A 115 20.91 7.99 -4.89
C TYR A 115 21.11 7.17 -3.61
N LEU A 116 20.82 7.76 -2.46
CA LEU A 116 20.95 7.08 -1.17
C LEU A 116 20.06 5.85 -1.12
N GLN A 117 18.82 5.97 -1.56
CA GLN A 117 17.84 4.88 -1.50
C GLN A 117 18.22 3.71 -2.41
N HIS A 118 18.76 3.99 -3.61
CA HIS A 118 19.23 2.95 -4.53
C HIS A 118 20.51 2.24 -4.07
N ASN A 119 21.38 2.94 -3.36
CA ASN A 119 22.64 2.40 -2.88
C ASN A 119 22.61 1.92 -1.42
N ALA A 120 21.50 2.11 -0.70
CA ALA A 120 21.33 1.63 0.65
C ALA A 120 21.04 0.12 0.72
N PHE A 121 21.65 -0.56 1.67
CA PHE A 121 21.35 -1.96 1.93
C PHE A 121 19.89 -2.13 2.37
N GLY A 122 19.14 -2.98 1.66
CA GLY A 122 17.76 -3.35 2.01
C GLY A 122 16.72 -2.24 1.81
N GLY A 123 17.05 -1.11 1.16
CA GLY A 123 16.12 -0.02 0.91
C GLY A 123 15.67 0.72 2.18
N LYS A 124 16.51 0.70 3.23
CA LYS A 124 16.26 1.43 4.48
C LYS A 124 16.23 2.93 4.26
N THR A 125 15.37 3.64 4.97
CA THR A 125 15.26 5.11 4.94
C THR A 125 16.04 5.80 6.04
N VAL A 126 16.26 5.10 7.16
CA VAL A 126 17.03 5.57 8.32
C VAL A 126 18.22 4.65 8.59
N HIS A 127 19.30 5.19 9.16
CA HIS A 127 20.54 4.46 9.43
C HIS A 127 21.02 3.66 8.20
N GLN A 128 21.03 4.33 7.05
CA GLN A 128 21.42 3.74 5.77
C GLN A 128 22.91 3.39 5.78
N HIS A 129 23.24 2.19 5.29
CA HIS A 129 24.59 1.76 5.01
C HIS A 129 24.71 1.44 3.52
N PHE A 130 25.83 1.80 2.93
CA PHE A 130 26.12 1.49 1.53
C PHE A 130 26.06 -0.01 1.30
N GLY A 131 25.17 -0.45 0.40
CA GLY A 131 25.00 -1.85 0.04
C GLY A 131 26.22 -2.36 -0.74
N THR A 132 26.79 -3.48 -0.32
CA THR A 132 27.81 -4.23 -1.08
C THR A 132 27.20 -5.55 -1.53
N ALA A 133 27.26 -5.81 -2.84
CA ALA A 133 26.85 -7.09 -3.40
C ALA A 133 28.00 -7.67 -4.20
N ALA A 134 28.42 -8.87 -3.81
CA ALA A 134 29.43 -9.63 -4.57
C ALA A 134 28.84 -10.38 -5.77
N THR A 135 27.49 -10.51 -5.81
CA THR A 135 26.78 -11.34 -6.80
C THR A 135 25.93 -10.55 -7.78
N SER A 136 25.80 -9.22 -7.62
CA SER A 136 25.05 -8.36 -8.51
C SER A 136 25.88 -7.16 -8.95
N LYS A 137 25.59 -6.66 -10.14
CA LYS A 137 26.20 -5.40 -10.64
C LYS A 137 25.80 -4.24 -9.74
N ALA A 138 26.69 -3.26 -9.64
CA ALA A 138 26.37 -1.96 -9.06
C ALA A 138 25.17 -1.32 -9.78
N TRP A 139 24.51 -0.44 -9.10
CA TRP A 139 23.43 0.36 -9.71
C TRP A 139 24.00 1.20 -10.87
N ASP A 140 23.33 1.11 -12.02
CA ASP A 140 23.72 1.80 -13.24
C ASP A 140 22.90 3.08 -13.43
N ALA A 141 23.54 4.22 -13.21
CA ALA A 141 22.92 5.54 -13.32
C ALA A 141 22.54 5.91 -14.76
N SER A 142 23.22 5.36 -15.78
CA SER A 142 22.92 5.65 -17.19
C SER A 142 21.53 5.17 -17.62
N GLN A 143 20.92 4.25 -16.86
CA GLN A 143 19.60 3.68 -17.15
C GLN A 143 18.44 4.44 -16.48
N ILE A 144 18.73 5.53 -15.76
CA ILE A 144 17.72 6.26 -14.97
C ILE A 144 16.59 6.76 -15.86
N GLU A 145 16.91 7.46 -16.94
CA GLU A 145 15.93 8.05 -17.84
C GLU A 145 14.96 6.97 -18.37
N VAL A 146 15.50 5.89 -18.93
CA VAL A 146 14.71 4.80 -19.50
C VAL A 146 13.80 4.16 -18.44
N LYS A 147 14.34 3.88 -17.25
CA LYS A 147 13.61 3.22 -16.17
C LYS A 147 12.52 4.11 -15.57
N LEU A 148 12.74 5.41 -15.49
CA LEU A 148 11.79 6.33 -14.84
C LEU A 148 10.80 6.98 -15.79
N LYS A 149 11.00 6.92 -17.11
CA LYS A 149 10.10 7.53 -18.10
C LYS A 149 8.66 7.04 -17.93
N ALA A 150 8.46 5.74 -17.78
CA ALA A 150 7.13 5.17 -17.55
C ALA A 150 6.54 5.62 -16.20
N ALA A 151 7.38 5.79 -15.16
CA ALA A 151 6.94 6.28 -13.86
C ALA A 151 6.56 7.77 -13.91
N LYS A 152 7.33 8.62 -14.61
CA LYS A 152 6.97 10.02 -14.91
C LYS A 152 5.58 10.09 -15.54
N ASP A 153 5.36 9.29 -16.60
CA ASP A 153 4.08 9.28 -17.31
C ASP A 153 2.95 8.79 -16.41
N ARG A 154 3.20 7.83 -15.54
CA ARG A 154 2.23 7.31 -14.57
C ARG A 154 1.85 8.33 -13.48
N LEU A 155 2.77 9.23 -13.12
CA LEU A 155 2.54 10.30 -12.13
C LEU A 155 1.77 11.50 -12.70
N LYS A 156 1.57 11.60 -14.02
CA LYS A 156 0.82 12.73 -14.61
C LYS A 156 -0.60 12.82 -14.04
N GLY A 157 -0.96 14.01 -13.55
CA GLY A 157 -2.28 14.29 -12.99
C GLY A 157 -2.56 13.69 -11.62
N VAL A 158 -1.57 13.07 -10.98
CA VAL A 158 -1.66 12.53 -9.62
C VAL A 158 -1.45 13.66 -8.62
N TYR A 159 -2.30 13.75 -7.60
CA TYR A 159 -2.10 14.64 -6.46
C TYR A 159 -1.04 14.04 -5.53
N ILE A 160 -0.05 14.86 -5.16
CA ILE A 160 1.04 14.44 -4.28
C ILE A 160 0.99 15.29 -3.02
N GLU A 161 0.58 14.67 -1.92
CA GLU A 161 0.34 15.29 -0.63
C GLU A 161 1.46 14.94 0.37
N SER A 162 1.71 15.82 1.33
CA SER A 162 2.66 15.60 2.42
C SER A 162 2.04 16.04 3.73
N GLU A 163 1.12 15.24 4.22
CA GLU A 163 0.38 15.56 5.45
C GLU A 163 0.13 14.30 6.31
N PRO A 164 -0.22 14.47 7.60
CA PRO A 164 -0.67 13.37 8.43
C PRO A 164 -1.79 12.59 7.74
N TRP A 165 -1.73 11.26 7.83
CA TRP A 165 -2.64 10.36 7.10
C TRP A 165 -4.13 10.63 7.42
N GLU A 166 -4.45 11.00 8.66
CA GLU A 166 -5.80 11.32 9.10
C GLU A 166 -6.36 12.58 8.42
N HIS A 167 -5.52 13.58 8.14
CA HIS A 167 -5.92 14.78 7.40
C HIS A 167 -6.21 14.43 5.94
N CYS A 168 -5.34 13.65 5.32
CA CYS A 168 -5.54 13.15 3.97
C CYS A 168 -6.83 12.33 3.87
N LEU A 169 -7.04 11.36 4.78
CA LEU A 169 -8.26 10.55 4.81
C LEU A 169 -9.50 11.45 4.92
N LYS A 170 -9.54 12.36 5.87
CA LYS A 170 -10.68 13.27 6.09
C LYS A 170 -10.97 14.15 4.88
N ARG A 171 -9.94 14.65 4.19
CA ARG A 171 -10.06 15.53 3.01
C ARG A 171 -10.78 14.83 1.87
N TYR A 172 -10.43 13.57 1.63
CA TYR A 172 -10.89 12.81 0.46
C TYR A 172 -12.00 11.78 0.78
N ASP A 173 -12.55 11.76 2.01
CA ASP A 173 -13.55 10.77 2.44
C ASP A 173 -14.89 10.94 1.72
N ARG A 174 -15.11 10.12 0.69
CA ARG A 174 -16.34 10.04 -0.11
C ARG A 174 -16.66 8.56 -0.38
N GLU A 175 -17.92 8.23 -0.67
CA GLU A 175 -18.37 6.86 -0.94
C GLU A 175 -17.63 6.16 -2.09
N HIS A 176 -17.21 6.94 -3.10
CA HIS A 176 -16.49 6.45 -4.27
C HIS A 176 -14.96 6.42 -4.09
N THR A 177 -14.46 6.79 -2.91
CA THR A 177 -13.03 6.78 -2.59
C THR A 177 -12.61 5.43 -2.03
N PHE A 178 -11.48 4.95 -2.49
CA PHE A 178 -10.77 3.81 -1.93
C PHE A 178 -9.43 4.25 -1.36
N PHE A 179 -9.26 4.03 -0.06
CA PHE A 179 -8.03 4.28 0.66
C PHE A 179 -7.26 2.97 0.85
N TYR A 180 -6.02 2.97 0.42
CA TYR A 180 -5.07 1.94 0.77
C TYR A 180 -4.14 2.47 1.87
N ALA A 181 -4.07 1.76 3.00
CA ALA A 181 -3.24 2.07 4.13
C ALA A 181 -2.18 0.98 4.34
N ASP A 182 -0.92 1.37 4.36
CA ASP A 182 0.23 0.51 4.63
C ASP A 182 1.14 1.18 5.66
N PRO A 183 0.67 1.34 6.91
CA PRO A 183 1.42 2.01 7.95
C PRO A 183 2.68 1.23 8.34
N PRO A 184 3.62 1.84 9.09
CA PRO A 184 4.71 1.12 9.72
C PRO A 184 4.21 -0.14 10.41
N TYR A 185 4.95 -1.24 10.33
CA TYR A 185 4.55 -2.50 10.94
C TYR A 185 4.77 -2.51 12.45
N TRP A 186 3.77 -2.99 13.19
CA TRP A 186 3.82 -3.04 14.65
C TRP A 186 4.99 -3.89 15.14
N GLN A 187 5.77 -3.35 16.07
CA GLN A 187 6.96 -3.96 16.66
C GLN A 187 8.01 -4.44 15.65
N THR A 188 8.10 -3.81 14.49
CA THR A 188 9.11 -4.13 13.48
C THR A 188 10.19 -3.05 13.45
N ALA A 189 11.46 -3.46 13.57
CA ALA A 189 12.58 -2.55 13.50
C ALA A 189 12.72 -1.90 12.12
N GLY A 190 13.12 -0.62 12.10
CA GLY A 190 13.47 0.08 10.85
C GLY A 190 12.48 1.17 10.42
N TYR A 191 11.45 1.42 11.19
CA TYR A 191 10.61 2.60 11.07
C TYR A 191 10.97 3.58 12.20
N ASP A 192 10.88 4.87 11.90
CA ASP A 192 11.04 5.91 12.91
C ASP A 192 9.87 5.84 13.90
N SER A 193 10.10 6.08 15.17
CA SER A 193 9.20 5.80 16.31
C SER A 193 7.91 6.63 16.34
N ALA A 194 7.59 7.37 15.29
CA ALA A 194 6.44 8.28 15.24
C ALA A 194 5.08 7.60 15.08
N PHE A 195 5.02 6.28 14.87
CA PHE A 195 3.76 5.54 14.70
C PHE A 195 3.56 4.60 15.89
N ASP A 196 3.03 5.14 16.99
CA ASP A 196 2.76 4.42 18.22
C ASP A 196 1.43 3.65 18.19
N TRP A 197 1.10 2.96 19.28
CA TRP A 197 -0.12 2.16 19.34
C TRP A 197 -1.39 2.99 19.16
N SER A 198 -1.41 4.23 19.63
CA SER A 198 -2.57 5.12 19.50
C SER A 198 -2.95 5.38 18.04
N GLN A 199 -1.97 5.35 17.13
CA GLN A 199 -2.20 5.50 15.70
C GLN A 199 -2.95 4.32 15.08
N TYR A 200 -2.73 3.09 15.57
CA TYR A 200 -3.50 1.92 15.11
C TYR A 200 -4.93 1.95 15.61
N GLU A 201 -5.16 2.40 16.86
CA GLU A 201 -6.50 2.61 17.41
C GLU A 201 -7.25 3.69 16.63
N LEU A 202 -6.57 4.81 16.34
CA LEU A 202 -7.12 5.89 15.52
C LEU A 202 -7.45 5.41 14.11
N LEU A 203 -6.59 4.57 13.51
CA LEU A 203 -6.80 4.00 12.17
C LEU A 203 -8.03 3.06 12.17
N ALA A 204 -8.17 2.20 13.19
CA ALA A 204 -9.35 1.34 13.33
C ALA A 204 -10.64 2.15 13.47
N LYS A 205 -10.61 3.23 14.27
CA LYS A 205 -11.73 4.18 14.39
C LYS A 205 -12.03 4.85 13.05
N ALA A 206 -11.03 5.41 12.39
CA ALA A 206 -11.18 6.06 11.08
C ALA A 206 -11.72 5.10 10.02
N MET A 207 -11.24 3.86 10.00
CA MET A 207 -11.79 2.82 9.12
C MET A 207 -13.28 2.55 9.39
N THR A 208 -13.72 2.58 10.65
CA THR A 208 -15.14 2.40 11.00
C THR A 208 -16.00 3.57 10.55
N GLU A 209 -15.53 4.81 10.75
CA GLU A 209 -16.29 6.04 10.52
C GLU A 209 -16.28 6.49 9.05
N SER A 210 -15.25 6.09 8.27
CA SER A 210 -15.10 6.55 6.87
C SER A 210 -16.30 6.17 5.99
N LYS A 211 -16.66 7.08 5.10
CA LYS A 211 -17.63 6.84 4.01
C LYS A 211 -17.00 6.00 2.90
N GLY A 212 -15.73 6.27 2.63
CA GLY A 212 -14.92 5.55 1.65
C GLY A 212 -14.59 4.14 2.10
N LYS A 213 -14.12 3.35 1.15
CA LYS A 213 -13.65 1.99 1.40
C LYS A 213 -12.18 2.04 1.83
N VAL A 214 -11.82 1.36 2.91
CA VAL A 214 -10.44 1.32 3.41
C VAL A 214 -9.95 -0.11 3.41
N MET A 215 -8.74 -0.32 2.89
CA MET A 215 -7.98 -1.57 2.98
C MET A 215 -6.66 -1.28 3.68
N LEU A 216 -6.41 -1.98 4.76
CA LEU A 216 -5.17 -1.91 5.54
C LEU A 216 -4.35 -3.17 5.29
N SER A 217 -3.06 -3.02 5.00
CA SER A 217 -2.08 -4.11 5.06
C SER A 217 -1.12 -3.92 6.22
N ILE A 218 -0.86 -4.98 7.00
CA ILE A 218 -0.03 -4.92 8.20
C ILE A 218 0.49 -6.31 8.56
N ASN A 219 1.55 -6.38 9.39
CA ASN A 219 2.06 -7.67 9.88
C ASN A 219 1.06 -8.39 10.77
N ASP A 220 1.10 -9.71 10.73
CA ASP A 220 0.31 -10.56 11.62
C ASP A 220 0.86 -10.49 13.05
N HIS A 221 0.11 -9.85 13.93
CA HIS A 221 0.43 -9.71 15.35
C HIS A 221 -0.84 -9.85 16.20
N PRO A 222 -0.80 -10.51 17.39
CA PRO A 222 -1.97 -10.67 18.26
C PRO A 222 -2.68 -9.36 18.62
N ASP A 223 -1.91 -8.29 18.92
CA ASP A 223 -2.45 -6.98 19.26
C ASP A 223 -3.23 -6.38 18.08
N ILE A 224 -2.70 -6.50 16.85
CA ILE A 224 -3.37 -6.05 15.63
C ILE A 224 -4.66 -6.83 15.43
N ARG A 225 -4.63 -8.15 15.57
CA ARG A 225 -5.84 -8.98 15.46
C ARG A 225 -6.91 -8.61 16.51
N ALA A 226 -6.48 -8.26 17.72
CA ALA A 226 -7.38 -7.82 18.79
C ALA A 226 -8.02 -6.46 18.47
N SER A 227 -7.21 -5.47 18.03
CA SER A 227 -7.69 -4.12 17.72
C SER A 227 -8.63 -4.10 16.51
N PHE A 228 -8.42 -4.99 15.54
CA PHE A 228 -9.22 -5.07 14.30
C PHE A 228 -10.19 -6.25 14.25
N LYS A 229 -10.57 -6.86 15.40
CA LYS A 229 -11.45 -8.05 15.48
C LYS A 229 -12.81 -7.88 14.80
N ASP A 230 -13.32 -6.65 14.75
CA ASP A 230 -14.62 -6.33 14.16
C ASP A 230 -14.57 -6.16 12.64
N PHE A 231 -13.39 -6.20 12.06
CA PHE A 231 -13.14 -6.12 10.62
C PHE A 231 -13.02 -7.51 10.00
N ARG A 232 -13.06 -7.57 8.67
CA ARG A 232 -12.68 -8.76 7.91
C ARG A 232 -11.17 -8.81 7.80
N ILE A 233 -10.57 -9.85 8.37
CA ILE A 233 -9.12 -10.09 8.34
C ILE A 233 -8.84 -11.25 7.40
N THR A 234 -8.01 -11.02 6.39
CA THR A 234 -7.50 -12.05 5.47
C THR A 234 -5.99 -12.17 5.65
N GLN A 235 -5.51 -13.35 5.93
CA GLN A 235 -4.07 -13.62 6.05
C GLN A 235 -3.49 -13.95 4.68
N LEU A 236 -2.38 -13.30 4.34
CA LEU A 236 -1.58 -13.61 3.16
C LEU A 236 -0.28 -14.27 3.58
N GLU A 237 -0.06 -15.50 3.12
CA GLU A 237 1.19 -16.20 3.34
C GLU A 237 2.17 -15.92 2.21
N LEU A 238 3.33 -15.36 2.55
CA LEU A 238 4.43 -15.19 1.63
C LEU A 238 5.68 -15.89 2.16
N ALA A 239 6.34 -16.61 1.29
CA ALA A 239 7.69 -17.09 1.55
C ALA A 239 8.65 -15.89 1.48
N TYR A 240 8.96 -15.27 2.61
CA TYR A 240 10.00 -14.25 2.69
C TYR A 240 11.38 -14.91 2.60
N THR A 241 12.14 -14.59 1.55
CA THR A 241 13.51 -15.10 1.33
C THR A 241 14.58 -14.30 2.07
N VAL A 242 14.23 -13.12 2.63
CA VAL A 242 15.16 -12.26 3.37
C VAL A 242 14.69 -12.19 4.83
N GLY A 243 15.53 -12.67 5.75
CA GLY A 243 15.25 -12.69 7.18
C GLY A 243 14.53 -13.97 7.63
N ARG A 244 15.04 -15.14 7.24
CA ARG A 244 14.74 -16.38 7.97
C ARG A 244 15.16 -16.17 9.41
N ASP A 245 14.18 -15.93 10.27
CA ASP A 245 14.36 -16.22 11.67
C ASP A 245 14.77 -17.70 11.74
N LYS A 246 15.78 -18.03 12.55
CA LYS A 246 16.27 -19.42 12.74
C LYS A 246 15.15 -20.37 13.21
N THR A 247 13.99 -19.84 13.56
CA THR A 247 12.79 -20.57 14.00
C THR A 247 11.85 -21.00 12.86
N GLY A 248 12.11 -20.63 11.60
CA GLY A 248 11.30 -21.07 10.45
C GLY A 248 9.88 -20.48 10.39
N LYS A 249 9.53 -19.51 11.25
CA LYS A 249 8.21 -18.88 11.22
C LYS A 249 8.07 -17.97 10.00
N THR A 250 7.18 -18.32 9.08
CA THR A 250 6.69 -17.44 8.03
C THR A 250 5.93 -16.28 8.71
N ARG A 251 6.44 -15.04 8.56
CA ARG A 251 5.67 -13.87 8.96
C ARG A 251 4.60 -13.64 7.91
N GLY A 252 3.33 -13.78 8.30
CA GLY A 252 2.18 -13.47 7.44
C GLY A 252 1.90 -11.97 7.43
N ASP A 253 1.38 -11.49 6.31
CA ASP A 253 0.77 -10.16 6.23
C ASP A 253 -0.74 -10.31 6.38
N LEU A 254 -1.39 -9.38 7.08
CA LEU A 254 -2.83 -9.28 7.17
C LEU A 254 -3.35 -8.23 6.20
N VAL A 255 -4.47 -8.53 5.56
CA VAL A 255 -5.30 -7.56 4.84
C VAL A 255 -6.59 -7.38 5.61
N ILE A 256 -6.87 -6.16 6.03
CA ILE A 256 -7.99 -5.80 6.89
C ILE A 256 -8.89 -4.83 6.15
N CYS A 257 -10.20 -5.15 6.07
CA CYS A 257 -11.22 -4.34 5.41
C CYS A 257 -12.49 -4.29 6.26
N LYS A 258 -13.36 -3.31 6.02
CA LYS A 258 -14.72 -3.33 6.59
C LYS A 258 -15.43 -4.63 6.22
N LYS A 259 -16.22 -5.17 7.15
CA LYS A 259 -17.15 -6.26 6.84
C LYS A 259 -18.26 -5.73 5.94
N ASN A 260 -18.53 -6.41 4.85
CA ASN A 260 -19.68 -6.10 4.02
C ASN A 260 -20.97 -6.59 4.72
N LYS A 261 -22.10 -5.98 4.42
CA LYS A 261 -23.40 -6.44 4.93
C LYS A 261 -23.67 -7.93 4.60
N SER A 262 -23.14 -8.42 3.48
CA SER A 262 -23.20 -9.84 3.10
C SER A 262 -22.38 -10.77 4.00
N ASP A 263 -21.27 -10.29 4.56
CA ASP A 263 -20.39 -11.08 5.43
C ASP A 263 -21.09 -11.37 6.79
N VAL A 264 -21.91 -10.41 7.26
CA VAL A 264 -22.71 -10.55 8.48
C VAL A 264 -23.84 -11.58 8.30
N SER A 265 -24.46 -11.61 7.11
CA SER A 265 -25.53 -12.56 6.80
C SER A 265 -25.08 -14.03 6.78
N VAL A 266 -23.86 -14.29 6.30
CA VAL A 266 -23.30 -15.65 6.27
C VAL A 266 -22.95 -16.13 7.67
N ALA A 267 -22.40 -15.27 8.54
CA ALA A 267 -22.14 -15.62 9.93
C ALA A 267 -23.45 -15.92 10.70
N PHE A 268 -24.52 -15.16 10.44
CA PHE A 268 -25.84 -15.39 11.04
C PHE A 268 -26.46 -16.70 10.60
N LEU A 269 -26.32 -17.08 9.32
CA LEU A 269 -26.80 -18.37 8.80
C LEU A 269 -26.03 -19.57 9.39
N ILE A 270 -24.71 -19.44 9.62
CA ILE A 270 -23.89 -20.51 10.21
C ILE A 270 -24.24 -20.70 11.71
N PHE A 271 -24.59 -19.64 12.44
CA PHE A 271 -24.97 -19.74 13.86
C PHE A 271 -26.41 -20.27 14.08
N TYR A 272 -27.32 -20.03 13.12
CA TYR A 272 -28.71 -20.46 13.25
C TYR A 272 -29.03 -21.86 12.68
N TYR A 273 -28.12 -22.44 11.85
CA TYR A 273 -28.30 -23.77 11.27
C TYR A 273 -27.07 -24.67 11.49
N PRO A 274 -26.89 -25.26 12.69
CA PRO A 274 -25.75 -26.12 12.98
C PRO A 274 -25.76 -27.50 12.29
N ILE A 275 -26.73 -27.81 11.41
CA ILE A 275 -26.95 -29.17 10.88
C ILE A 275 -26.50 -29.37 9.42
N TYR A 276 -26.05 -28.35 8.71
CA TYR A 276 -25.60 -28.55 7.33
C TYR A 276 -24.08 -28.60 7.23
N SER A 277 -23.56 -29.76 6.82
CA SER A 277 -22.13 -29.99 6.61
C SER A 277 -21.55 -29.06 5.51
N ALA A 278 -20.25 -28.77 5.62
CA ALA A 278 -19.50 -27.88 4.70
C ALA A 278 -19.64 -28.22 3.20
N LYS A 279 -20.14 -29.40 2.81
CA LYS A 279 -20.41 -29.80 1.44
C LYS A 279 -21.67 -29.15 0.85
N ALA A 280 -22.65 -28.72 1.67
CA ALA A 280 -23.89 -28.11 1.18
C ALA A 280 -23.72 -26.64 0.75
N VAL A 281 -22.73 -25.94 1.29
CA VAL A 281 -22.48 -24.51 0.99
C VAL A 281 -21.98 -24.30 -0.45
N ALA A 282 -21.30 -25.28 -1.05
CA ALA A 282 -20.77 -25.18 -2.41
C ALA A 282 -21.85 -25.28 -3.50
N THR A 283 -23.00 -25.87 -3.20
CA THR A 283 -24.08 -26.16 -4.20
C THR A 283 -25.18 -25.08 -4.23
N PHE A 284 -25.19 -24.14 -3.29
CA PHE A 284 -26.23 -23.11 -3.17
C PHE A 284 -25.93 -21.80 -3.96
N LYS A 285 -25.00 -21.81 -4.88
CA LYS A 285 -24.69 -20.64 -5.75
C LYS A 285 -25.66 -20.43 -6.91
N THR A 286 -26.80 -21.11 -6.96
CA THR A 286 -27.76 -20.98 -8.06
C THR A 286 -29.05 -20.30 -7.66
N CYS A 287 -29.32 -19.18 -8.33
CA CYS A 287 -30.61 -18.55 -8.71
C CYS A 287 -31.77 -18.38 -7.68
N ARG A 288 -31.96 -19.28 -6.71
CA ARG A 288 -33.10 -19.21 -5.79
C ARG A 288 -32.87 -18.30 -4.57
N VAL A 289 -31.64 -18.24 -4.08
CA VAL A 289 -31.26 -17.41 -2.91
C VAL A 289 -31.26 -15.92 -3.26
N GLN A 290 -30.86 -15.56 -4.48
CA GLN A 290 -30.93 -14.16 -4.95
C GLN A 290 -32.38 -13.65 -5.07
N LYS A 291 -33.34 -14.49 -5.46
CA LYS A 291 -34.78 -14.11 -5.49
C LYS A 291 -35.37 -13.93 -4.10
N LEU A 292 -34.98 -14.76 -3.12
CA LEU A 292 -35.45 -14.60 -1.73
C LEU A 292 -34.86 -13.32 -1.07
N MET A 293 -33.60 -13.01 -1.34
CA MET A 293 -32.98 -11.78 -0.83
C MET A 293 -33.59 -10.50 -1.44
N GLN A 294 -33.99 -10.52 -2.70
CA GLN A 294 -34.69 -9.40 -3.32
C GLN A 294 -36.12 -9.20 -2.77
N GLN A 295 -36.78 -10.25 -2.31
CA GLN A 295 -38.08 -10.14 -1.65
C GLN A 295 -37.99 -9.60 -0.21
N CYS A 296 -36.95 -9.99 0.54
CA CYS A 296 -36.71 -9.43 1.89
C CYS A 296 -36.32 -7.95 1.86
N ALA A 297 -35.62 -7.50 0.83
CA ALA A 297 -35.20 -6.11 0.67
C ALA A 297 -36.36 -5.16 0.32
N LYS A 298 -37.53 -5.67 -0.07
CA LYS A 298 -38.71 -4.87 -0.45
C LYS A 298 -39.78 -4.71 0.64
N GLY A 299 -39.42 -4.93 1.91
CA GLY A 299 -40.22 -4.46 3.04
C GLY A 299 -41.50 -5.24 3.34
N GLY A 300 -41.63 -6.52 2.95
CA GLY A 300 -42.73 -7.39 3.34
C GLY A 300 -42.39 -8.17 4.59
N GLY A 301 -43.07 -7.91 5.71
CA GLY A 301 -42.93 -8.65 6.97
C GLY A 301 -43.12 -10.15 6.79
N LEU A 302 -42.22 -10.93 7.34
CA LEU A 302 -42.29 -12.39 7.37
C LEU A 302 -43.30 -12.80 8.42
N GLN A 303 -44.51 -13.27 8.00
CA GLN A 303 -45.31 -14.16 8.81
C GLN A 303 -44.69 -15.56 8.76
N MET A 304 -44.33 -16.05 9.94
CA MET A 304 -43.87 -17.42 10.17
C MET A 304 -44.93 -18.40 9.65
N LEU A 305 -44.64 -19.16 8.63
CA LEU A 305 -45.30 -20.43 8.34
C LEU A 305 -44.36 -21.55 8.78
N ILE A 306 -44.76 -22.19 9.90
CA ILE A 306 -44.19 -23.45 10.41
C ILE A 306 -44.81 -24.58 9.57
N PHE A 307 -43.98 -25.29 8.86
CA PHE A 307 -44.21 -26.72 8.51
C PHE A 307 -42.88 -27.45 8.60
#